data_48fa89c556d75f8f56c9c2b61aa1e455
#
_entry.id   48fa89c556d75f8f56c9c2b61aa1e455
#
_cell.length_a   1.000
_cell.length_b   1.000
_cell.length_c   1.000
_cell.angle_alpha   90.00
_cell.angle_beta   90.00
_cell.angle_gamma   90.00
#
_symmetry.space_group_name_H-M   'P 1'
#
loop_
_entity.id
_entity.type
_entity.pdbx_description
1 polymer ?
#
loop_
_entity_poly.entity_id
_entity_poly.type
_entity_poly.pdbx_seq_one_letter_code
_entity_poly.pdbx_strand_id
1 'polypeptide(L)'
;MRYLLAPALTLALCVPAFAAFDGPTAPGPAAGGFQGPASTAPASLSTVAQALQAPDDAYCVLEGNIIARAPRHHERYIFQDTTGKMTVEIDDKLFAGRTVTPQTRVRLHGEIDLKRHGDREVDVDVLEILK
;
A
#
# COMPACT_ATOMS: atom_id res chain seq x y z
N MET A 1 -69.31 -11.46 41.53
CA MET A 1 -68.32 -12.43 41.05
C MET A 1 -67.51 -11.79 39.91
N ARG A 2 -66.43 -11.30 40.22
CA ARG A 2 -65.56 -10.63 39.24
C ARG A 2 -64.27 -11.40 39.18
N TYR A 3 -64.13 -12.14 38.17
CA TYR A 3 -62.86 -12.82 37.89
C TYR A 3 -62.08 -11.93 37.01
N LEU A 4 -61.17 -11.26 37.55
CA LEU A 4 -60.22 -10.51 36.80
C LEU A 4 -59.15 -11.51 36.31
N LEU A 5 -59.36 -11.95 35.12
CA LEU A 5 -58.30 -12.63 34.36
C LEU A 5 -57.28 -11.58 33.97
N ALA A 6 -56.23 -11.57 34.70
CA ALA A 6 -55.08 -10.81 34.26
C ALA A 6 -54.53 -11.49 33.01
N PRO A 7 -54.44 -10.79 31.94
CA PRO A 7 -53.72 -11.33 30.79
C PRO A 7 -52.25 -11.44 31.17
N ALA A 8 -51.75 -12.63 31.15
CA ALA A 8 -50.34 -12.86 31.23
C ALA A 8 -49.69 -12.18 30.01
N LEU A 9 -49.13 -11.06 30.26
CA LEU A 9 -48.31 -10.39 29.28
C LEU A 9 -47.03 -11.20 29.08
N THR A 10 -47.06 -12.09 28.12
CA THR A 10 -45.86 -12.74 27.66
C THR A 10 -45.03 -11.67 26.95
N LEU A 11 -44.14 -11.11 27.71
CA LEU A 11 -43.10 -10.25 27.16
C LEU A 11 -42.20 -11.14 26.31
N ALA A 12 -42.48 -11.18 25.05
CA ALA A 12 -41.54 -11.76 24.09
C ALA A 12 -40.31 -10.84 24.11
N LEU A 13 -39.32 -11.26 24.88
CA LEU A 13 -37.99 -10.69 24.72
C LEU A 13 -37.52 -11.04 23.28
N CYS A 14 -37.76 -10.11 22.39
CA CYS A 14 -37.01 -10.08 21.17
C CYS A 14 -35.56 -9.80 21.53
N VAL A 15 -34.82 -10.86 21.74
CA VAL A 15 -33.37 -10.73 21.82
C VAL A 15 -32.91 -10.33 20.40
N PRO A 16 -32.40 -9.14 20.19
CA PRO A 16 -31.79 -8.86 18.93
C PRO A 16 -30.66 -9.85 18.78
N ALA A 17 -30.78 -10.72 17.80
CA ALA A 17 -29.67 -11.53 17.38
C ALA A 17 -28.63 -10.55 16.85
N PHE A 18 -27.71 -10.18 17.69
CA PHE A 18 -26.50 -9.52 17.22
C PHE A 18 -25.72 -10.57 16.48
N ALA A 19 -25.98 -10.62 15.19
CA ALA A 19 -25.17 -11.38 14.28
C ALA A 19 -23.90 -10.61 13.91
N ALA A 20 -23.47 -9.73 14.76
CA ALA A 20 -22.15 -9.16 14.62
C ALA A 20 -21.18 -10.22 15.10
N PHE A 21 -20.47 -10.81 14.18
CA PHE A 21 -19.28 -11.53 14.53
C PHE A 21 -18.28 -10.49 15.05
N ASP A 22 -18.38 -10.23 16.30
CA ASP A 22 -17.24 -9.70 17.02
C ASP A 22 -16.26 -10.86 17.09
N GLY A 23 -15.18 -10.77 16.43
CA GLY A 23 -14.15 -11.79 16.41
C GLY A 23 -13.97 -12.49 17.75
N PRO A 24 -13.18 -13.50 17.84
CA PRO A 24 -13.14 -14.36 19.00
C PRO A 24 -12.87 -13.52 20.24
N THR A 25 -13.90 -13.26 21.01
CA THR A 25 -13.79 -12.86 22.38
C THR A 25 -13.31 -14.09 23.16
N ALA A 26 -12.18 -14.62 22.80
CA ALA A 26 -11.53 -15.52 23.70
C ALA A 26 -11.16 -14.69 24.93
N PRO A 27 -11.63 -15.04 26.12
CA PRO A 27 -11.15 -14.42 27.34
C PRO A 27 -9.71 -14.89 27.57
N GLY A 28 -8.88 -14.54 26.66
CA GLY A 28 -7.47 -14.70 26.82
C GLY A 28 -6.88 -13.38 27.31
N PRO A 29 -5.75 -13.41 27.93
CA PRO A 29 -5.01 -12.20 28.13
C PRO A 29 -4.96 -11.50 26.78
N ALA A 30 -5.22 -10.22 26.77
CA ALA A 30 -5.35 -9.39 25.60
C ALA A 30 -4.16 -9.45 24.61
N ALA A 31 -3.16 -10.19 24.96
CA ALA A 31 -2.01 -10.52 24.13
C ALA A 31 -2.31 -11.56 23.03
N GLY A 32 -3.51 -12.11 22.97
CA GLY A 32 -3.86 -13.13 21.99
C GLY A 32 -4.53 -12.61 20.76
N GLY A 33 -4.37 -11.33 20.41
CA GLY A 33 -4.76 -10.89 19.11
C GLY A 33 -4.06 -11.78 18.07
N PHE A 34 -4.82 -12.38 17.16
CA PHE A 34 -4.23 -12.88 15.94
C PHE A 34 -3.56 -11.70 15.25
N GLN A 35 -2.36 -11.45 15.62
CA GLN A 35 -1.47 -10.82 14.67
C GLN A 35 -1.41 -11.84 13.55
N GLY A 36 -2.08 -11.57 12.48
CA GLY A 36 -1.69 -12.12 11.22
C GLY A 36 -0.18 -12.04 11.18
N PRO A 37 0.53 -12.90 10.44
CA PRO A 37 1.96 -12.83 10.41
C PRO A 37 2.29 -11.35 10.39
N ALA A 38 2.91 -10.90 11.48
CA ALA A 38 3.35 -9.54 11.52
C ALA A 38 4.02 -9.40 10.19
N SER A 39 3.37 -8.65 9.33
CA SER A 39 3.97 -8.35 8.07
C SER A 39 5.26 -7.66 8.46
N THR A 40 6.26 -8.46 8.70
CA THR A 40 7.64 -8.05 8.56
C THR A 40 7.90 -7.92 7.06
N ALA A 41 6.84 -7.60 6.29
CA ALA A 41 7.05 -6.90 5.08
C ALA A 41 7.86 -5.70 5.50
N PRO A 42 9.10 -5.62 5.10
CA PRO A 42 9.91 -4.46 5.39
C PRO A 42 9.04 -3.29 4.99
N ALA A 43 8.89 -2.33 5.90
CA ALA A 43 8.09 -1.16 5.64
C ALA A 43 8.45 -0.72 4.24
N SER A 44 7.49 -0.79 3.32
CA SER A 44 7.78 -0.57 1.90
C SER A 44 8.43 0.79 1.79
N LEU A 45 9.59 0.81 1.17
CA LEU A 45 10.34 2.03 0.98
C LEU A 45 9.46 3.03 0.25
N SER A 46 9.31 4.21 0.78
CA SER A 46 8.37 5.20 0.27
C SER A 46 9.02 6.50 -0.21
N THR A 47 10.32 6.64 -0.05
CA THR A 47 11.07 7.83 -0.49
C THR A 47 12.31 7.47 -1.28
N VAL A 48 12.72 8.39 -2.14
CA VAL A 48 13.97 8.26 -2.90
C VAL A 48 15.17 8.12 -1.96
N ALA A 49 15.21 8.91 -0.88
CA ALA A 49 16.31 8.82 0.09
C ALA A 49 16.44 7.41 0.70
N GLN A 50 15.32 6.78 1.01
CA GLN A 50 15.30 5.40 1.50
C GLN A 50 15.72 4.41 0.39
N ALA A 51 15.22 4.60 -0.81
CA ALA A 51 15.52 3.73 -1.96
C ALA A 51 17.01 3.74 -2.30
N LEU A 52 17.67 4.89 -2.19
CA LEU A 52 19.09 5.03 -2.48
C LEU A 52 20.00 4.28 -1.50
N GLN A 53 19.48 3.85 -0.37
CA GLN A 53 20.21 3.10 0.67
C GLN A 53 19.68 1.68 0.85
N ALA A 54 18.67 1.31 0.09
CA ALA A 54 18.01 0.02 0.22
C ALA A 54 18.85 -1.12 -0.35
N PRO A 55 18.67 -2.34 0.16
CA PRO A 55 19.30 -3.52 -0.43
C PRO A 55 18.72 -3.83 -1.80
N ASP A 56 19.45 -4.63 -2.56
CA ASP A 56 18.99 -5.19 -3.83
C ASP A 56 17.68 -5.96 -3.65
N ASP A 57 16.81 -5.91 -4.64
CA ASP A 57 15.49 -6.55 -4.65
C ASP A 57 14.49 -6.03 -3.60
N ALA A 58 14.80 -4.98 -2.87
CA ALA A 58 13.86 -4.37 -1.93
C ALA A 58 12.68 -3.75 -2.69
N TYR A 59 11.47 -4.04 -2.23
CA TYR A 59 10.27 -3.47 -2.81
C TYR A 59 10.07 -2.03 -2.37
N CYS A 60 9.65 -1.18 -3.29
CA CYS A 60 9.37 0.22 -3.00
C CYS A 60 8.11 0.74 -3.68
N VAL A 61 7.50 1.75 -3.07
CA VAL A 61 6.38 2.50 -3.62
C VAL A 61 6.72 3.98 -3.50
N LEU A 62 7.04 4.61 -4.60
CA LEU A 62 7.50 6.01 -4.63
C LEU A 62 6.46 6.92 -5.25
N GLU A 63 6.20 8.05 -4.62
CA GLU A 63 5.33 9.09 -5.15
C GLU A 63 6.14 10.34 -5.47
N GLY A 64 5.97 10.84 -6.67
CA GLY A 64 6.68 12.04 -7.12
C GLY A 64 6.48 12.30 -8.59
N ASN A 65 7.49 12.82 -9.24
CA ASN A 65 7.45 13.25 -10.63
C ASN A 65 8.59 12.66 -11.44
N ILE A 66 8.30 12.28 -12.67
CA ILE A 66 9.31 11.95 -13.66
C ILE A 66 9.72 13.27 -14.33
N ILE A 67 10.93 13.73 -14.08
CA ILE A 67 11.36 15.06 -14.50
C ILE A 67 12.16 15.08 -15.80
N ALA A 68 12.71 13.95 -16.21
CA ALA A 68 13.49 13.86 -17.44
C ALA A 68 13.62 12.40 -17.88
N ARG A 69 13.97 12.23 -19.15
CA ARG A 69 14.45 10.95 -19.67
C ARG A 69 15.96 10.90 -19.53
N ALA A 70 16.47 9.76 -19.09
CA ALA A 70 17.92 9.58 -19.00
C ALA A 70 18.55 9.56 -20.40
N PRO A 71 19.72 10.19 -20.61
CA PRO A 71 20.38 10.17 -21.89
C PRO A 71 20.73 8.75 -22.33
N ARG A 72 20.56 8.45 -23.61
CA ARG A 72 20.96 7.18 -24.26
C ARG A 72 20.14 5.95 -23.86
N HIS A 73 19.13 6.10 -23.00
CA HIS A 73 18.28 5.00 -22.56
C HIS A 73 16.83 5.40 -22.65
N HIS A 74 16.07 4.81 -23.57
CA HIS A 74 14.69 5.24 -23.78
C HIS A 74 13.72 4.77 -22.68
N GLU A 75 14.06 3.76 -21.90
CA GLU A 75 13.26 3.26 -20.80
C GLU A 75 13.73 3.74 -19.42
N ARG A 76 14.78 4.54 -19.37
CA ARG A 76 15.28 5.10 -18.12
C ARG A 76 14.91 6.56 -17.98
N TYR A 77 14.45 6.89 -16.78
CA TYR A 77 13.96 8.22 -16.44
C TYR A 77 14.57 8.70 -15.15
N ILE A 78 14.58 10.00 -14.95
CA ILE A 78 14.94 10.61 -13.68
C ILE A 78 13.63 10.88 -12.93
N PHE A 79 13.50 10.25 -11.78
CA PHE A 79 12.38 10.43 -10.87
C PHE A 79 12.82 11.30 -9.69
N GLN A 80 11.93 12.17 -9.27
CA GLN A 80 12.17 13.09 -8.16
C GLN A 80 11.00 13.08 -7.19
N ASP A 81 11.32 13.04 -5.90
CA ASP A 81 10.41 13.37 -4.82
C ASP A 81 11.02 14.50 -3.97
N THR A 82 10.39 14.78 -2.82
CA THR A 82 10.91 15.83 -1.91
C THR A 82 12.23 15.46 -1.24
N THR A 83 12.64 14.20 -1.29
CA THR A 83 13.85 13.69 -0.61
C THR A 83 15.05 13.57 -1.54
N GLY A 84 14.85 13.54 -2.85
CA GLY A 84 15.94 13.43 -3.80
C GLY A 84 15.53 12.98 -5.19
N LYS A 85 16.50 12.58 -5.97
CA LYS A 85 16.34 12.10 -7.34
C LYS A 85 17.00 10.75 -7.48
N MET A 86 16.45 9.91 -8.35
CA MET A 86 17.08 8.66 -8.74
C MET A 86 16.64 8.23 -10.13
N THR A 87 17.39 7.32 -10.70
CA THR A 87 17.02 6.70 -11.98
C THR A 87 15.97 5.62 -11.74
N VAL A 88 14.97 5.59 -12.58
CA VAL A 88 13.94 4.54 -12.63
C VAL A 88 13.86 3.98 -14.03
N GLU A 89 13.65 2.68 -14.15
CA GLU A 89 13.43 2.00 -15.41
C GLU A 89 11.93 1.70 -15.55
N ILE A 90 11.31 2.22 -16.61
CA ILE A 90 9.89 2.09 -16.88
C ILE A 90 9.70 1.58 -18.31
N ASP A 91 9.19 0.36 -18.43
CA ASP A 91 8.83 -0.21 -19.73
C ASP A 91 7.75 0.66 -20.40
N ASP A 92 7.88 0.88 -21.68
CA ASP A 92 6.92 1.69 -22.46
C ASP A 92 5.47 1.21 -22.31
N LYS A 93 5.26 -0.09 -22.12
CA LYS A 93 3.93 -0.67 -21.88
C LYS A 93 3.25 -0.11 -20.63
N LEU A 94 4.02 0.25 -19.62
CA LEU A 94 3.46 0.74 -18.34
C LEU A 94 2.81 2.11 -18.49
N PHE A 95 3.20 2.87 -19.49
CA PHE A 95 2.51 4.13 -19.80
C PHE A 95 1.10 3.89 -20.36
N ALA A 96 0.84 2.75 -20.97
CA ALA A 96 -0.48 2.36 -21.49
C ALA A 96 -1.12 3.44 -22.37
N GLY A 97 -0.34 4.08 -23.22
CA GLY A 97 -0.80 5.17 -24.10
C GLY A 97 -1.04 6.50 -23.39
N ARG A 98 -0.77 6.57 -22.09
CA ARG A 98 -0.94 7.80 -21.31
C ARG A 98 0.27 8.72 -21.48
N THR A 99 0.05 10.02 -21.40
CA THR A 99 1.12 11.01 -21.41
C THR A 99 1.48 11.43 -20.00
N VAL A 100 2.74 11.33 -19.65
CA VAL A 100 3.29 11.79 -18.38
C VAL A 100 4.26 12.94 -18.65
N THR A 101 4.06 14.04 -17.95
CA THR A 101 4.90 15.23 -18.02
C THR A 101 5.62 15.45 -16.68
N PRO A 102 6.64 16.32 -16.60
CA PRO A 102 7.28 16.63 -15.32
C PRO A 102 6.33 17.18 -14.24
N GLN A 103 5.17 17.67 -14.63
CA GLN A 103 4.13 18.15 -13.71
C GLN A 103 3.13 17.07 -13.30
N THR A 104 3.17 15.93 -13.95
CA THR A 104 2.28 14.80 -13.61
C THR A 104 2.81 14.08 -12.39
N ARG A 105 2.01 14.03 -11.33
CA ARG A 105 2.36 13.26 -10.15
C ARG A 105 2.05 11.79 -10.39
N VAL A 106 2.99 10.94 -10.07
CA VAL A 106 2.89 9.49 -10.28
C VAL A 106 3.24 8.73 -9.02
N ARG A 107 2.71 7.51 -8.94
CA ARG A 107 3.14 6.51 -7.96
C ARG A 107 3.74 5.35 -8.72
N LEU A 108 4.97 5.00 -8.35
CA LEU A 108 5.72 3.90 -8.96
C LEU A 108 5.86 2.77 -7.95
N HIS A 109 5.48 1.58 -8.37
CA HIS A 109 5.72 0.34 -7.62
C HIS A 109 6.83 -0.43 -8.32
N GLY A 110 7.79 -0.89 -7.58
CA GLY A 110 8.89 -1.63 -8.16
C GLY A 110 9.87 -2.17 -7.15
N GLU A 111 10.99 -2.62 -7.64
CA GLU A 111 12.07 -3.20 -6.86
C GLU A 111 13.37 -2.45 -7.09
N ILE A 112 14.20 -2.43 -6.07
CA ILE A 112 15.53 -1.84 -6.16
C ILE A 112 16.44 -2.77 -6.96
N ASP A 113 17.06 -2.26 -7.98
CA ASP A 113 18.09 -2.94 -8.76
C ASP A 113 19.46 -2.30 -8.45
N LEU A 114 20.29 -3.05 -7.73
CA LEU A 114 21.63 -2.62 -7.37
C LEU A 114 22.60 -2.97 -8.49
N LYS A 115 23.10 -1.95 -9.16
CA LYS A 115 24.05 -2.12 -10.26
C LYS A 115 25.46 -2.43 -9.74
N ARG A 116 26.27 -3.04 -10.57
CA ARG A 116 27.65 -3.46 -10.24
C ARG A 116 28.53 -2.33 -9.70
N HIS A 117 28.24 -1.09 -10.09
CA HIS A 117 28.99 0.08 -9.66
C HIS A 117 28.48 0.72 -8.38
N GLY A 118 27.50 0.07 -7.72
CA GLY A 118 26.89 0.57 -6.50
C GLY A 118 25.70 1.52 -6.72
N ASP A 119 25.41 1.86 -7.97
CA ASP A 119 24.23 2.67 -8.29
C ASP A 119 22.95 1.87 -8.09
N ARG A 120 21.90 2.54 -7.64
CA ARG A 120 20.58 1.95 -7.47
C ARG A 120 19.61 2.57 -8.44
N GLU A 121 18.85 1.71 -9.09
CA GLU A 121 17.73 2.09 -9.93
C GLU A 121 16.46 1.42 -9.38
N VAL A 122 15.30 1.93 -9.73
CA VAL A 122 14.05 1.22 -9.49
C VAL A 122 13.60 0.59 -10.79
N ASP A 123 13.43 -0.71 -10.77
CA ASP A 123 12.74 -1.43 -11.84
C ASP A 123 11.24 -1.38 -11.56
N VAL A 124 10.53 -0.61 -12.36
CA VAL A 124 9.13 -0.27 -12.12
C VAL A 124 8.21 -1.33 -12.71
N ASP A 125 7.33 -1.89 -11.89
CA ASP A 125 6.32 -2.86 -12.31
C ASP A 125 4.96 -2.22 -12.58
N VAL A 126 4.62 -1.15 -11.84
CA VAL A 126 3.34 -0.47 -11.95
C VAL A 126 3.54 1.04 -11.95
N LEU A 127 2.93 1.71 -12.90
CA LEU A 127 2.87 3.16 -12.99
C LEU A 127 1.41 3.63 -12.80
N GLU A 128 1.18 4.37 -11.73
CA GLU A 128 -0.10 5.01 -11.46
C GLU A 128 0.02 6.53 -11.64
N ILE A 129 -0.94 7.13 -12.32
CA ILE A 129 -1.04 8.58 -12.40
C ILE A 129 -1.95 9.05 -11.27
N LEU A 130 -1.44 9.94 -10.44
CA LEU A 130 -2.19 10.52 -9.32
C LEU A 130 -2.92 11.78 -9.79
N LYS A 131 -4.15 11.92 -9.33
CA LYS A 131 -4.97 13.10 -9.64
C LYS A 131 -5.00 14.06 -8.45
#